data_f8ec27731036a7ae49ebbe0399aad12e
#
_entry.id   f8ec27731036a7ae49ebbe0399aad12e
#
_cell.length_a   1.000
_cell.length_b   1.000
_cell.length_c   1.000
_cell.angle_alpha   90.00
_cell.angle_beta   90.00
_cell.angle_gamma   90.00
#
_symmetry.space_group_name_H-M   'P 1'
#
loop_
_entity.id
_entity.type
_entity.pdbx_description
1 polymer ?
#
loop_
_entity_poly.entity_id
_entity_poly.type
_entity_poly.pdbx_seq_one_letter_code
_entity_poly.pdbx_strand_id
1 'polypeptide(L)'
;MKEKNQKLGFWSIVLLTINGVIGTGIFLSPGSVAKQAGSIAPEIYFCAALFAACLAVTFASASRYVVKSGAAYAYTEAAFGESVGLYVGTTRFVAASIAWGVMATGVVKTALQILRLDTSKISNVTLGFLCLMVILLIINFCGMQVFRFVSNLSTVGKLGALVLTVVAGLFLILTTGVNRTAEVELLTNDAGEKLIPALTTSGFVTAVISAFYAFTGFESVASGSGDMENPEKNLPRALPLAIGIIAFIYCGIVFVAMRIDPVSLVTSKDVVVLAAVFPNPLLKGLIVGGALISMFGINVAASFLTPRVLEAMAADGLVPKIFAKRTESGVPIYAFLLTVALAIIIPMAFQYDMRGIMIISSISRFVQFVLVPLAVITFYYGKNRGQVIANPKKNFVLDVPLSLLSLGLTVFLLAKFKWAAQFSLQVDGKTVPNYYAIVAMFIGYIVLPAGVYLYRSRKKA
;
A
#
# COMPACT_ATOMS: atom_id res chain seq x y z
N MET A 1 -16.04 19.80 -29.06
CA MET A 1 -14.69 19.22 -29.38
C MET A 1 -14.51 17.98 -28.51
N LYS A 2 -14.50 16.78 -29.09
CA LYS A 2 -14.15 15.55 -28.36
C LYS A 2 -12.68 15.68 -27.97
N GLU A 3 -12.39 15.86 -26.65
CA GLU A 3 -11.03 15.66 -26.14
C GLU A 3 -10.58 14.27 -26.60
N LYS A 4 -9.58 14.24 -27.48
CA LYS A 4 -8.86 13.01 -27.80
C LYS A 4 -8.35 12.50 -26.47
N ASN A 5 -8.86 11.36 -25.99
CA ASN A 5 -8.32 10.63 -24.86
C ASN A 5 -6.83 10.36 -25.15
N GLN A 6 -5.95 11.27 -24.72
CA GLN A 6 -4.51 11.06 -24.82
C GLN A 6 -4.17 9.95 -23.85
N LYS A 7 -3.72 8.83 -24.40
CA LYS A 7 -3.22 7.70 -23.61
C LYS A 7 -1.94 8.08 -22.87
N LEU A 8 -1.68 7.44 -21.75
CA LEU A 8 -0.51 7.69 -20.90
C LEU A 8 0.75 7.12 -21.57
N GLY A 9 1.70 7.98 -21.88
CA GLY A 9 3.03 7.60 -22.37
C GLY A 9 3.94 7.08 -21.24
N PHE A 10 5.13 6.61 -21.62
CA PHE A 10 6.10 5.97 -20.70
C PHE A 10 6.36 6.77 -19.42
N TRP A 11 6.76 8.04 -19.53
CA TRP A 11 7.06 8.88 -18.36
C TRP A 11 5.82 9.17 -17.50
N SER A 12 4.65 9.26 -18.11
CA SER A 12 3.39 9.42 -17.37
C SER A 12 3.10 8.17 -16.53
N ILE A 13 3.42 6.97 -17.05
CA ILE A 13 3.28 5.71 -16.31
C ILE A 13 4.29 5.65 -15.15
N VAL A 14 5.56 6.07 -15.36
CA VAL A 14 6.58 6.16 -14.30
C VAL A 14 6.09 7.10 -13.18
N LEU A 15 5.68 8.33 -13.52
CA LEU A 15 5.20 9.31 -12.56
C LEU A 15 3.92 8.85 -11.84
N LEU A 16 3.00 8.20 -12.57
CA LEU A 16 1.80 7.61 -11.99
C LEU A 16 2.15 6.52 -10.97
N THR A 17 3.16 5.69 -11.28
CA THR A 17 3.65 4.64 -10.37
C THR A 17 4.28 5.25 -9.13
N ILE A 18 5.15 6.24 -9.29
CA ILE A 18 5.75 6.98 -8.17
C ILE A 18 4.65 7.61 -7.31
N ASN A 19 3.65 8.25 -7.93
CA ASN A 19 2.53 8.86 -7.23
C ASN A 19 1.67 7.82 -6.49
N GLY A 20 1.43 6.68 -7.09
CA GLY A 20 0.61 5.61 -6.50
C GLY A 20 1.28 4.85 -5.35
N VAL A 21 2.62 4.80 -5.33
CA VAL A 21 3.40 4.14 -4.26
C VAL A 21 3.73 5.12 -3.13
N ILE A 22 4.21 6.32 -3.45
CA ILE A 22 4.53 7.32 -2.42
C ILE A 22 3.23 7.85 -1.80
N GLY A 23 2.86 7.28 -0.68
CA GLY A 23 1.68 7.65 0.12
C GLY A 23 2.07 7.95 1.57
N THR A 24 1.31 7.36 2.49
CA THR A 24 1.55 7.48 3.94
C THR A 24 2.73 6.64 4.42
N GLY A 25 3.08 5.56 3.71
CA GLY A 25 3.96 4.51 4.18
C GLY A 25 5.31 5.00 4.67
N ILE A 26 6.05 5.75 3.84
CA ILE A 26 7.39 6.20 4.19
C ILE A 26 7.43 7.22 5.35
N PHE A 27 6.35 7.94 5.58
CA PHE A 27 6.27 8.87 6.71
C PHE A 27 5.94 8.19 8.04
N LEU A 28 5.34 6.99 8.00
CA LEU A 28 4.81 6.28 9.17
C LEU A 28 5.62 5.04 9.54
N SER A 29 6.12 4.28 8.57
CA SER A 29 6.72 2.97 8.82
C SER A 29 8.16 3.00 9.36
N PRO A 30 9.03 4.02 9.16
CA PRO A 30 10.41 3.96 9.60
C PRO A 30 10.57 3.72 11.11
N GLY A 31 9.78 4.42 11.94
CA GLY A 31 9.80 4.20 13.39
C GLY A 31 9.36 2.79 13.79
N SER A 32 8.34 2.24 13.12
CA SER A 32 7.88 0.86 13.36
C SER A 32 8.95 -0.17 12.98
N VAL A 33 9.67 0.05 11.88
CA VAL A 33 10.76 -0.83 11.44
C VAL A 33 11.95 -0.74 12.38
N ALA A 34 12.36 0.48 12.78
CA ALA A 34 13.44 0.68 13.73
C ALA A 34 13.16 0.04 15.10
N LYS A 35 11.90 0.09 15.58
CA LYS A 35 11.47 -0.63 16.82
C LYS A 35 11.59 -2.15 16.71
N GLN A 36 11.52 -2.70 15.50
CA GLN A 36 11.56 -4.15 15.28
C GLN A 36 12.96 -4.67 14.96
N ALA A 37 13.77 -3.85 14.30
CA ALA A 37 15.04 -4.26 13.70
C ALA A 37 16.26 -3.48 14.25
N GLY A 38 16.05 -2.44 15.07
CA GLY A 38 17.13 -1.66 15.64
C GLY A 38 17.99 -0.99 14.58
N SER A 39 19.29 -1.08 14.77
CA SER A 39 20.33 -0.47 13.93
C SER A 39 20.31 -0.91 12.46
N ILE A 40 19.77 -2.11 12.16
CA ILE A 40 19.69 -2.66 10.79
C ILE A 40 18.40 -2.24 10.03
N ALA A 41 17.65 -1.24 10.51
CA ALA A 41 16.46 -0.75 9.82
C ALA A 41 16.71 -0.33 8.35
N PRO A 42 17.84 0.30 7.96
CA PRO A 42 18.15 0.59 6.56
C PRO A 42 18.26 -0.67 5.69
N GLU A 43 18.90 -1.74 6.20
CA GLU A 43 19.04 -3.03 5.51
C GLU A 43 17.67 -3.71 5.34
N ILE A 44 16.79 -3.58 6.33
CA ILE A 44 15.38 -4.05 6.22
C ILE A 44 14.65 -3.35 5.07
N TYR A 45 14.82 -2.02 4.94
CA TYR A 45 14.23 -1.28 3.82
C TYR A 45 14.82 -1.71 2.47
N PHE A 46 16.10 -2.00 2.42
CA PHE A 46 16.74 -2.54 1.21
C PHE A 46 16.18 -3.92 0.85
N CYS A 47 16.01 -4.83 1.81
CA CYS A 47 15.37 -6.14 1.59
C CYS A 47 13.91 -5.97 1.11
N ALA A 48 13.16 -5.05 1.71
CA ALA A 48 11.79 -4.75 1.28
C ALA A 48 11.74 -4.17 -0.15
N ALA A 49 12.71 -3.32 -0.51
CA ALA A 49 12.85 -2.77 -1.85
C ALA A 49 13.16 -3.85 -2.89
N LEU A 50 14.05 -4.80 -2.58
CA LEU A 50 14.34 -5.95 -3.45
C LEU A 50 13.11 -6.81 -3.66
N PHE A 51 12.35 -7.10 -2.60
CA PHE A 51 11.09 -7.83 -2.70
C PHE A 51 10.07 -7.09 -3.57
N ALA A 52 9.91 -5.78 -3.36
CA ALA A 52 9.03 -4.94 -4.18
C ALA A 52 9.46 -4.91 -5.65
N ALA A 53 10.77 -4.84 -5.93
CA ALA A 53 11.33 -4.87 -7.28
C ALA A 53 11.03 -6.21 -7.99
N CYS A 54 11.23 -7.35 -7.31
CA CYS A 54 10.90 -8.67 -7.84
C CYS A 54 9.41 -8.77 -8.22
N LEU A 55 8.52 -8.30 -7.35
CA LEU A 55 7.08 -8.28 -7.61
C LEU A 55 6.73 -7.33 -8.75
N ALA A 56 7.30 -6.12 -8.78
CA ALA A 56 7.04 -5.15 -9.83
C ALA A 56 7.44 -5.68 -11.22
N VAL A 57 8.60 -6.35 -11.32
CA VAL A 57 9.02 -7.01 -12.56
C VAL A 57 8.09 -8.16 -12.92
N THR A 58 7.61 -8.94 -11.95
CA THR A 58 6.63 -10.00 -12.19
C THR A 58 5.30 -9.46 -12.74
N PHE A 59 4.75 -8.38 -12.13
CA PHE A 59 3.56 -7.71 -12.65
C PHE A 59 3.78 -7.08 -14.04
N ALA A 60 4.95 -6.52 -14.24
CA ALA A 60 5.41 -6.03 -15.52
C ALA A 60 5.52 -7.14 -16.58
N SER A 61 5.98 -8.34 -16.19
CA SER A 61 5.98 -9.52 -17.06
C SER A 61 4.55 -9.95 -17.39
N ALA A 62 3.64 -9.99 -16.43
CA ALA A 62 2.23 -10.35 -16.67
C ALA A 62 1.56 -9.40 -17.71
N SER A 63 1.88 -8.10 -17.67
CA SER A 63 1.32 -7.13 -18.62
C SER A 63 1.76 -7.33 -20.07
N ARG A 64 2.82 -8.09 -20.32
CA ARG A 64 3.24 -8.49 -21.69
C ARG A 64 2.33 -9.57 -22.29
N TYR A 65 1.60 -10.28 -21.46
CA TYR A 65 0.70 -11.36 -21.89
C TYR A 65 -0.76 -10.92 -21.91
N VAL A 66 -1.18 -10.07 -20.98
CA VAL A 66 -2.59 -9.65 -20.83
C VAL A 66 -2.67 -8.13 -20.72
N VAL A 67 -3.31 -7.48 -21.69
CA VAL A 67 -3.64 -6.05 -21.71
C VAL A 67 -5.13 -5.87 -21.44
N LYS A 68 -5.52 -6.13 -20.21
CA LYS A 68 -6.90 -5.92 -19.74
C LYS A 68 -6.83 -5.16 -18.42
N SER A 69 -7.70 -4.17 -18.24
CA SER A 69 -7.85 -3.47 -16.97
C SER A 69 -8.17 -4.45 -15.85
N GLY A 70 -7.66 -4.17 -14.64
CA GLY A 70 -7.88 -5.03 -13.48
C GLY A 70 -6.64 -5.79 -12.98
N ALA A 71 -5.49 -5.67 -13.68
CA ALA A 71 -4.20 -6.27 -13.30
C ALA A 71 -4.33 -7.72 -12.77
N ALA A 72 -4.09 -7.93 -11.46
CA ALA A 72 -4.09 -9.26 -10.86
C ALA A 72 -5.36 -10.07 -11.16
N TYR A 73 -6.55 -9.42 -11.17
CA TYR A 73 -7.80 -10.05 -11.58
C TYR A 73 -7.70 -10.59 -13.01
N ALA A 74 -7.33 -9.73 -13.97
CA ALA A 74 -7.27 -10.09 -15.39
C ALA A 74 -6.19 -11.15 -15.67
N TYR A 75 -5.03 -11.05 -15.00
CA TYR A 75 -3.93 -12.00 -15.14
C TYR A 75 -4.32 -13.39 -14.63
N THR A 76 -4.94 -13.46 -13.45
CA THR A 76 -5.35 -14.74 -12.86
C THR A 76 -6.57 -15.36 -13.53
N GLU A 77 -7.49 -14.54 -14.05
CA GLU A 77 -8.59 -14.99 -14.90
C GLU A 77 -8.06 -15.64 -16.19
N ALA A 78 -7.14 -14.97 -16.87
CA ALA A 78 -6.55 -15.50 -18.11
C ALA A 78 -5.72 -16.76 -17.88
N ALA A 79 -5.01 -16.89 -16.74
CA ALA A 79 -4.18 -18.04 -16.42
C ALA A 79 -5.02 -19.24 -15.95
N PHE A 80 -5.94 -19.04 -14.99
CA PHE A 80 -6.57 -20.10 -14.23
C PHE A 80 -8.09 -20.19 -14.42
N GLY A 81 -8.67 -19.23 -15.13
CA GLY A 81 -10.10 -19.15 -15.40
C GLY A 81 -10.85 -18.25 -14.43
N GLU A 82 -12.12 -18.08 -14.71
CA GLU A 82 -13.02 -17.09 -14.14
C GLU A 82 -13.16 -17.18 -12.61
N SER A 83 -13.25 -18.38 -12.02
CA SER A 83 -13.44 -18.54 -10.58
C SER A 83 -12.25 -18.01 -9.78
N VAL A 84 -11.02 -18.28 -10.26
CA VAL A 84 -9.80 -17.77 -9.62
C VAL A 84 -9.68 -16.26 -9.81
N GLY A 85 -9.96 -15.76 -11.00
CA GLY A 85 -10.02 -14.34 -11.26
C GLY A 85 -11.00 -13.61 -10.33
N LEU A 86 -12.21 -14.14 -10.18
CA LEU A 86 -13.24 -13.61 -9.28
C LEU A 86 -12.76 -13.52 -7.83
N TYR A 87 -12.13 -14.58 -7.32
CA TYR A 87 -11.56 -14.61 -5.98
C TYR A 87 -10.50 -13.52 -5.80
N VAL A 88 -9.56 -13.41 -6.75
CA VAL A 88 -8.50 -12.40 -6.72
C VAL A 88 -9.09 -10.99 -6.85
N GLY A 89 -10.07 -10.78 -7.71
CA GLY A 89 -10.75 -9.48 -7.86
C GLY A 89 -11.42 -9.02 -6.56
N THR A 90 -12.13 -9.92 -5.89
CA THR A 90 -12.82 -9.63 -4.63
C THR A 90 -11.84 -9.36 -3.50
N THR A 91 -10.83 -10.23 -3.30
CA THR A 91 -9.81 -10.03 -2.26
C THR A 91 -8.97 -8.78 -2.51
N ARG A 92 -8.72 -8.43 -3.78
CA ARG A 92 -8.06 -7.16 -4.15
C ARG A 92 -8.90 -5.94 -3.78
N PHE A 93 -10.22 -5.98 -3.98
CA PHE A 93 -11.12 -4.90 -3.53
C PHE A 93 -11.03 -4.71 -2.02
N VAL A 94 -11.07 -5.81 -1.25
CA VAL A 94 -10.89 -5.77 0.21
C VAL A 94 -9.52 -5.20 0.58
N ALA A 95 -8.45 -5.68 -0.03
CA ALA A 95 -7.09 -5.19 0.21
C ALA A 95 -6.95 -3.69 -0.11
N ALA A 96 -7.57 -3.19 -1.18
CA ALA A 96 -7.58 -1.77 -1.52
C ALA A 96 -8.36 -0.95 -0.49
N SER A 97 -9.48 -1.47 0.02
CA SER A 97 -10.25 -0.82 1.09
C SER A 97 -9.47 -0.75 2.41
N ILE A 98 -8.74 -1.82 2.78
CA ILE A 98 -7.82 -1.82 3.94
C ILE A 98 -6.74 -0.75 3.75
N ALA A 99 -6.12 -0.71 2.57
CA ALA A 99 -5.08 0.28 2.27
C ALA A 99 -5.59 1.71 2.41
N TRP A 100 -6.79 1.98 1.89
CA TRP A 100 -7.42 3.28 2.06
C TRP A 100 -7.68 3.60 3.53
N GLY A 101 -8.16 2.62 4.31
CA GLY A 101 -8.35 2.76 5.76
C GLY A 101 -7.06 3.12 6.51
N VAL A 102 -5.92 2.50 6.15
CA VAL A 102 -4.61 2.85 6.74
C VAL A 102 -4.22 4.28 6.39
N MET A 103 -4.32 4.66 5.12
CA MET A 103 -4.00 6.01 4.65
C MET A 103 -4.88 7.08 5.33
N ALA A 104 -6.17 6.81 5.46
CA ALA A 104 -7.12 7.68 6.14
C ALA A 104 -6.81 7.79 7.64
N THR A 105 -6.51 6.68 8.31
CA THR A 105 -6.10 6.69 9.72
C THR A 105 -4.85 7.55 9.94
N GLY A 106 -3.87 7.46 9.04
CA GLY A 106 -2.66 8.29 9.08
C GLY A 106 -2.96 9.78 9.04
N VAL A 107 -3.79 10.22 8.07
CA VAL A 107 -4.22 11.63 7.95
C VAL A 107 -4.97 12.08 9.20
N VAL A 108 -5.95 11.30 9.63
CA VAL A 108 -6.81 11.66 10.78
C VAL A 108 -5.99 11.78 12.05
N LYS A 109 -5.14 10.79 12.37
CA LYS A 109 -4.30 10.85 13.56
C LYS A 109 -3.32 12.05 13.51
N THR A 110 -2.74 12.33 12.34
CA THR A 110 -1.86 13.50 12.18
C THR A 110 -2.62 14.80 12.38
N ALA A 111 -3.83 14.93 11.83
CA ALA A 111 -4.67 16.10 12.02
C ALA A 111 -5.09 16.28 13.49
N LEU A 112 -5.52 15.20 14.16
CA LEU A 112 -5.86 15.23 15.59
C LEU A 112 -4.66 15.66 16.44
N GLN A 113 -3.46 15.17 16.12
CA GLN A 113 -2.23 15.53 16.82
C GLN A 113 -1.90 17.03 16.69
N ILE A 114 -2.07 17.61 15.48
CA ILE A 114 -1.90 19.05 15.26
C ILE A 114 -2.94 19.85 16.06
N LEU A 115 -4.19 19.36 16.13
CA LEU A 115 -5.26 19.96 16.91
C LEU A 115 -5.13 19.70 18.42
N ARG A 116 -4.07 19.02 18.85
CA ARG A 116 -3.82 18.61 20.25
C ARG A 116 -4.95 17.77 20.86
N LEU A 117 -5.63 16.98 20.04
CA LEU A 117 -6.67 16.04 20.46
C LEU A 117 -6.06 14.66 20.69
N ASP A 118 -6.68 13.90 21.59
CA ASP A 118 -6.21 12.56 21.95
C ASP A 118 -6.40 11.58 20.77
N THR A 119 -5.28 11.08 20.23
CA THR A 119 -5.22 10.14 19.12
C THR A 119 -5.37 8.67 19.55
N SER A 120 -5.42 8.38 20.85
CA SER A 120 -5.64 7.04 21.38
C SER A 120 -7.12 6.69 21.51
N LYS A 121 -7.98 7.71 21.66
CA LYS A 121 -9.42 7.51 21.77
C LYS A 121 -10.02 7.09 20.41
N ILE A 122 -10.58 5.88 20.37
CA ILE A 122 -11.25 5.32 19.18
C ILE A 122 -12.33 6.27 18.65
N SER A 123 -13.12 6.89 19.55
CA SER A 123 -14.18 7.84 19.18
C SER A 123 -13.65 9.06 18.40
N ASN A 124 -12.53 9.65 18.86
CA ASN A 124 -11.94 10.80 18.18
C ASN A 124 -11.45 10.43 16.77
N VAL A 125 -10.76 9.28 16.66
CA VAL A 125 -10.26 8.79 15.38
C VAL A 125 -11.41 8.45 14.44
N THR A 126 -12.46 7.77 14.92
CA THR A 126 -13.63 7.42 14.11
C THR A 126 -14.37 8.68 13.64
N LEU A 127 -14.57 9.66 14.50
CA LEU A 127 -15.22 10.93 14.11
C LEU A 127 -14.38 11.67 13.06
N GLY A 128 -13.07 11.79 13.27
CA GLY A 128 -12.18 12.40 12.29
C GLY A 128 -12.18 11.64 10.96
N PHE A 129 -12.29 10.32 11.01
CA PHE A 129 -12.40 9.47 9.83
C PHE A 129 -13.70 9.75 9.06
N LEU A 130 -14.82 9.82 9.75
CA LEU A 130 -16.13 10.17 9.14
C LEU A 130 -16.08 11.57 8.50
N CYS A 131 -15.52 12.56 9.20
CA CYS A 131 -15.32 13.91 8.63
C CYS A 131 -14.46 13.86 7.35
N LEU A 132 -13.35 13.12 7.37
CA LEU A 132 -12.51 12.94 6.18
C LEU A 132 -13.29 12.30 5.03
N MET A 133 -14.09 11.25 5.29
CA MET A 133 -14.87 10.57 4.25
C MET A 133 -15.93 11.48 3.63
N VAL A 134 -16.57 12.34 4.43
CA VAL A 134 -17.49 13.36 3.92
C VAL A 134 -16.78 14.37 3.02
N ILE A 135 -15.61 14.87 3.44
CA ILE A 135 -14.80 15.78 2.62
C ILE A 135 -14.42 15.12 1.29
N LEU A 136 -13.95 13.86 1.33
CA LEU A 136 -13.58 13.13 0.12
C LEU A 136 -14.78 12.87 -0.79
N LEU A 137 -15.96 12.60 -0.24
CA LEU A 137 -17.19 12.47 -1.02
C LEU A 137 -17.54 13.79 -1.73
N ILE A 138 -17.48 14.93 -1.02
CA ILE A 138 -17.70 16.26 -1.61
C ILE A 138 -16.71 16.51 -2.76
N ILE A 139 -15.40 16.20 -2.56
CA ILE A 139 -14.39 16.34 -3.63
C ILE A 139 -14.73 15.48 -4.84
N ASN A 140 -15.24 14.27 -4.65
CA ASN A 140 -15.68 13.42 -5.75
C ASN A 140 -16.87 14.02 -6.52
N PHE A 141 -17.79 14.70 -5.83
CA PHE A 141 -18.90 15.41 -6.47
C PHE A 141 -18.46 16.68 -7.23
N CYS A 142 -17.35 17.33 -6.80
CA CYS A 142 -16.79 18.49 -7.50
C CYS A 142 -16.13 18.15 -8.86
N GLY A 143 -15.95 16.86 -9.14
CA GLY A 143 -15.54 16.38 -10.46
C GLY A 143 -14.03 16.29 -10.69
N MET A 144 -13.68 15.89 -11.92
CA MET A 144 -12.31 15.51 -12.31
C MET A 144 -11.28 16.63 -12.22
N GLN A 145 -11.68 17.89 -12.40
CA GLN A 145 -10.74 19.03 -12.34
C GLN A 145 -10.16 19.22 -10.94
N VAL A 146 -11.02 19.16 -9.91
CA VAL A 146 -10.60 19.28 -8.51
C VAL A 146 -9.72 18.09 -8.12
N PHE A 147 -10.11 16.88 -8.56
CA PHE A 147 -9.31 15.67 -8.37
C PHE A 147 -7.89 15.83 -8.95
N ARG A 148 -7.76 16.28 -10.20
CA ARG A 148 -6.45 16.50 -10.86
C ARG A 148 -5.60 17.54 -10.12
N PHE A 149 -6.21 18.65 -9.72
CA PHE A 149 -5.51 19.71 -8.99
C PHE A 149 -4.93 19.19 -7.66
N VAL A 150 -5.74 18.53 -6.84
CA VAL A 150 -5.32 17.98 -5.55
C VAL A 150 -4.27 16.87 -5.73
N SER A 151 -4.43 16.00 -6.73
CA SER A 151 -3.47 14.94 -7.04
C SER A 151 -2.11 15.51 -7.46
N ASN A 152 -2.08 16.53 -8.31
CA ASN A 152 -0.85 17.16 -8.76
C ASN A 152 -0.15 17.89 -7.62
N LEU A 153 -0.89 18.67 -6.84
CA LEU A 153 -0.35 19.38 -5.66
C LEU A 153 0.25 18.39 -4.65
N SER A 154 -0.45 17.29 -4.40
CA SER A 154 0.05 16.21 -3.53
C SER A 154 1.35 15.62 -4.06
N THR A 155 1.46 15.40 -5.39
CA THR A 155 2.67 14.81 -6.00
C THR A 155 3.87 15.72 -5.80
N VAL A 156 3.73 17.01 -6.05
CA VAL A 156 4.81 18.00 -5.85
C VAL A 156 5.19 18.08 -4.37
N GLY A 157 4.19 18.18 -3.48
CA GLY A 157 4.41 18.29 -2.04
C GLY A 157 5.14 17.09 -1.45
N LYS A 158 4.73 15.85 -1.83
CA LYS A 158 5.37 14.64 -1.33
C LYS A 158 6.80 14.46 -1.82
N LEU A 159 7.06 14.68 -3.09
CA LEU A 159 8.42 14.59 -3.64
C LEU A 159 9.32 15.65 -3.04
N GLY A 160 8.82 16.89 -2.92
CA GLY A 160 9.55 17.97 -2.27
C GLY A 160 9.93 17.65 -0.83
N ALA A 161 8.99 17.15 -0.02
CA ALA A 161 9.25 16.77 1.38
C ALA A 161 10.27 15.63 1.50
N LEU A 162 10.17 14.60 0.65
CA LEU A 162 11.08 13.44 0.71
C LEU A 162 12.49 13.81 0.25
N VAL A 163 12.61 14.56 -0.86
CA VAL A 163 13.91 15.04 -1.36
C VAL A 163 14.54 15.98 -0.35
N LEU A 164 13.76 16.91 0.22
CA LEU A 164 14.23 17.81 1.28
C LEU A 164 14.77 17.04 2.49
N THR A 165 14.05 15.98 2.93
CA THR A 165 14.48 15.13 4.05
C THR A 165 15.84 14.48 3.76
N VAL A 166 16.02 13.91 2.57
CA VAL A 166 17.30 13.27 2.19
C VAL A 166 18.42 14.29 2.07
N VAL A 167 18.20 15.38 1.34
CA VAL A 167 19.23 16.40 1.10
C VAL A 167 19.65 17.08 2.39
N ALA A 168 18.68 17.52 3.20
CA ALA A 168 18.97 18.16 4.49
C ALA A 168 19.69 17.22 5.45
N GLY A 169 19.28 15.94 5.47
CA GLY A 169 19.90 14.94 6.31
C GLY A 169 21.32 14.59 5.86
N LEU A 170 21.55 14.41 4.57
CA LEU A 170 22.89 14.17 4.03
C LEU A 170 23.81 15.38 4.29
N PHE A 171 23.30 16.59 4.09
CA PHE A 171 24.04 17.82 4.42
C PHE A 171 24.45 17.84 5.89
N LEU A 172 23.54 17.53 6.81
CA LEU A 172 23.84 17.47 8.24
C LEU A 172 24.91 16.40 8.54
N ILE A 173 24.77 15.19 8.00
CA ILE A 173 25.76 14.11 8.18
C ILE A 173 27.14 14.51 7.67
N LEU A 174 27.23 15.10 6.48
CA LEU A 174 28.51 15.47 5.86
C LEU A 174 29.19 16.64 6.59
N THR A 175 28.42 17.58 7.15
CA THR A 175 28.98 18.74 7.84
C THR A 175 29.35 18.48 9.29
N THR A 176 28.63 17.56 9.97
CA THR A 176 28.83 17.29 11.40
C THR A 176 29.52 15.97 11.68
N GLY A 177 29.57 15.06 10.71
CA GLY A 177 30.09 13.70 10.90
C GLY A 177 29.17 12.84 11.79
N VAL A 178 27.92 13.24 12.05
CA VAL A 178 27.02 12.56 12.98
C VAL A 178 26.72 11.12 12.52
N ASN A 179 26.88 10.18 13.46
CA ASN A 179 26.47 8.80 13.30
C ASN A 179 26.04 8.24 14.67
N ARG A 180 24.74 8.26 14.94
CA ARG A 180 24.14 7.82 16.20
C ARG A 180 23.42 6.48 16.09
N THR A 181 23.62 5.75 14.98
CA THR A 181 22.90 4.50 14.66
C THR A 181 22.95 3.48 15.82
N ALA A 182 24.10 3.37 16.51
CA ALA A 182 24.26 2.41 17.61
C ALA A 182 23.44 2.76 18.88
N GLU A 183 23.03 4.03 19.03
CA GLU A 183 22.29 4.45 20.25
C GLU A 183 20.93 3.78 20.38
N VAL A 184 20.34 3.35 19.28
CA VAL A 184 19.04 2.65 19.28
C VAL A 184 19.11 1.33 20.05
N GLU A 185 20.25 0.64 20.06
CA GLU A 185 20.46 -0.64 20.74
C GLU A 185 20.60 -0.48 22.26
N LEU A 186 20.84 0.74 22.74
CA LEU A 186 20.99 1.08 24.16
C LEU A 186 19.64 1.46 24.82
N LEU A 187 18.57 1.60 24.01
CA LEU A 187 17.26 2.00 24.52
C LEU A 187 16.67 0.92 25.43
N THR A 188 16.24 1.37 26.61
CA THR A 188 15.54 0.54 27.60
C THR A 188 14.15 1.11 27.90
N ASN A 189 13.25 0.24 28.34
CA ASN A 189 11.97 0.65 28.91
C ASN A 189 12.12 1.09 30.39
N ASP A 190 11.04 1.53 31.01
CA ASP A 190 11.02 1.97 32.42
C ASP A 190 11.41 0.84 33.39
N ALA A 191 11.36 -0.41 32.99
CA ALA A 191 11.77 -1.59 33.76
C ALA A 191 13.25 -1.98 33.50
N GLY A 192 14.01 -1.21 32.72
CA GLY A 192 15.42 -1.49 32.39
C GLY A 192 15.62 -2.57 31.33
N GLU A 193 14.56 -3.08 30.72
CA GLU A 193 14.65 -4.07 29.64
C GLU A 193 14.90 -3.40 28.29
N LYS A 194 15.64 -4.05 27.41
CA LYS A 194 15.90 -3.53 26.06
C LYS A 194 14.59 -3.28 25.28
N LEU A 195 14.45 -2.05 24.79
CA LEU A 195 13.29 -1.65 24.00
C LEU A 195 13.28 -2.32 22.62
N ILE A 196 14.47 -2.56 22.05
CA ILE A 196 14.66 -3.27 20.78
C ILE A 196 14.90 -4.76 21.10
N PRO A 197 13.99 -5.66 20.72
CA PRO A 197 14.16 -7.09 20.97
C PRO A 197 15.30 -7.66 20.12
N ALA A 198 15.92 -8.73 20.58
CA ALA A 198 16.87 -9.49 19.74
C ALA A 198 16.18 -9.94 18.44
N LEU A 199 16.84 -9.70 17.31
CA LEU A 199 16.26 -9.98 15.99
C LEU A 199 16.16 -11.49 15.77
N THR A 200 14.93 -11.98 15.76
CA THR A 200 14.59 -13.35 15.35
C THR A 200 14.22 -13.39 13.88
N THR A 201 14.21 -14.58 13.25
CA THR A 201 13.73 -14.73 11.87
C THR A 201 12.33 -14.18 11.67
N SER A 202 11.42 -14.40 12.62
CA SER A 202 10.06 -13.86 12.54
C SER A 202 10.01 -12.35 12.79
N GLY A 203 10.90 -11.81 13.62
CA GLY A 203 11.08 -10.36 13.80
C GLY A 203 11.56 -9.70 12.52
N PHE A 204 12.58 -10.28 11.88
CA PHE A 204 13.07 -9.85 10.57
C PHE A 204 11.94 -9.83 9.52
N VAL A 205 11.19 -10.93 9.39
CA VAL A 205 10.06 -11.03 8.46
C VAL A 205 9.00 -9.96 8.73
N THR A 206 8.65 -9.75 10.01
CA THR A 206 7.68 -8.71 10.38
C THR A 206 8.19 -7.31 10.05
N ALA A 207 9.47 -7.03 10.27
CA ALA A 207 10.09 -5.76 9.92
C ALA A 207 10.11 -5.53 8.40
N VAL A 208 10.45 -6.57 7.61
CA VAL A 208 10.40 -6.50 6.13
C VAL A 208 8.98 -6.25 5.64
N ILE A 209 7.96 -6.91 6.19
CA ILE A 209 6.54 -6.68 5.82
C ILE A 209 6.10 -5.26 6.20
N SER A 210 6.56 -4.75 7.35
CA SER A 210 6.28 -3.37 7.79
C SER A 210 6.92 -2.34 6.85
N ALA A 211 8.18 -2.56 6.43
CA ALA A 211 8.87 -1.71 5.46
C ALA A 211 8.23 -1.83 4.06
N PHE A 212 7.85 -3.04 3.66
CA PHE A 212 7.23 -3.31 2.36
C PHE A 212 5.90 -2.57 2.19
N TYR A 213 5.19 -2.26 3.28
CA TYR A 213 4.00 -1.40 3.22
C TYR A 213 4.25 -0.10 2.46
N ALA A 214 5.41 0.53 2.65
CA ALA A 214 5.76 1.77 1.98
C ALA A 214 5.93 1.63 0.46
N PHE A 215 6.24 0.43 -0.03
CA PHE A 215 6.43 0.13 -1.46
C PHE A 215 5.16 -0.36 -2.16
N THR A 216 4.05 -0.58 -1.44
CA THR A 216 2.80 -1.06 -2.04
C THR A 216 2.10 0.02 -2.86
N GLY A 217 1.32 -0.38 -3.87
CA GLY A 217 0.57 0.53 -4.75
C GLY A 217 0.90 0.37 -6.23
N PHE A 218 2.11 -0.09 -6.58
CA PHE A 218 2.54 -0.32 -7.97
C PHE A 218 1.60 -1.28 -8.72
N GLU A 219 1.06 -2.26 -8.02
CA GLU A 219 0.10 -3.23 -8.57
C GLU A 219 -1.21 -2.57 -9.02
N SER A 220 -1.55 -1.42 -8.43
CA SER A 220 -2.74 -0.65 -8.81
C SER A 220 -2.56 0.06 -10.15
N VAL A 221 -1.35 0.48 -10.46
CA VAL A 221 -1.03 1.15 -11.72
C VAL A 221 -1.23 0.22 -12.92
N ALA A 222 -0.81 -1.03 -12.79
CA ALA A 222 -1.04 -2.05 -13.82
C ALA A 222 -2.54 -2.27 -14.15
N SER A 223 -3.44 -1.91 -13.24
CA SER A 223 -4.89 -2.01 -13.47
C SER A 223 -5.44 -1.02 -14.49
N GLY A 224 -4.74 0.10 -14.71
CA GLY A 224 -5.08 1.13 -15.69
C GLY A 224 -4.48 0.90 -17.09
N SER A 225 -4.03 -0.32 -17.40
CA SER A 225 -3.35 -0.62 -18.68
C SER A 225 -4.15 -0.27 -19.93
N GLY A 226 -5.49 -0.26 -19.86
CA GLY A 226 -6.35 0.16 -20.97
C GLY A 226 -6.19 1.62 -21.41
N ASP A 227 -5.76 2.50 -20.48
CA ASP A 227 -5.58 3.93 -20.73
C ASP A 227 -4.11 4.30 -21.05
N MET A 228 -3.24 3.30 -21.29
CA MET A 228 -1.82 3.47 -21.54
C MET A 228 -1.46 3.24 -23.01
N GLU A 229 -0.44 3.95 -23.48
CA GLU A 229 0.16 3.70 -24.79
C GLU A 229 1.05 2.46 -24.72
N ASN A 230 0.84 1.51 -25.64
CA ASN A 230 1.63 0.28 -25.74
C ASN A 230 1.95 -0.33 -24.36
N PRO A 231 0.94 -0.66 -23.53
CA PRO A 231 1.16 -1.08 -22.15
C PRO A 231 2.04 -2.32 -22.05
N GLU A 232 2.00 -3.22 -23.03
CA GLU A 232 2.85 -4.41 -23.14
C GLU A 232 4.35 -4.10 -23.32
N LYS A 233 4.70 -2.84 -23.69
CA LYS A 233 6.09 -2.36 -23.82
C LYS A 233 6.45 -1.40 -22.69
N ASN A 234 5.53 -0.50 -22.34
CA ASN A 234 5.80 0.59 -21.40
C ASN A 234 5.76 0.13 -19.94
N LEU A 235 4.75 -0.66 -19.52
CA LEU A 235 4.67 -1.17 -18.15
C LEU A 235 5.89 -2.01 -17.73
N PRO A 236 6.41 -2.95 -18.55
CA PRO A 236 7.60 -3.73 -18.22
C PRO A 236 8.85 -2.92 -17.93
N ARG A 237 8.92 -1.68 -18.39
CA ARG A 237 10.04 -0.76 -18.15
C ARG A 237 9.74 0.26 -17.07
N ALA A 238 8.52 0.79 -17.07
CA ALA A 238 8.11 1.86 -16.16
C ALA A 238 7.98 1.40 -14.71
N LEU A 239 7.39 0.23 -14.46
CA LEU A 239 7.19 -0.27 -13.08
C LEU A 239 8.53 -0.52 -12.37
N PRO A 240 9.50 -1.28 -12.94
CA PRO A 240 10.78 -1.49 -12.26
C PRO A 240 11.59 -0.20 -12.09
N LEU A 241 11.57 0.70 -13.08
CA LEU A 241 12.24 2.00 -12.98
C LEU A 241 11.67 2.84 -11.84
N ALA A 242 10.34 2.94 -11.75
CA ALA A 242 9.69 3.68 -10.69
C ALA A 242 10.01 3.11 -9.30
N ILE A 243 9.96 1.78 -9.15
CA ILE A 243 10.32 1.12 -7.88
C ILE A 243 11.80 1.34 -7.55
N GLY A 244 12.70 1.32 -8.54
CA GLY A 244 14.12 1.63 -8.33
C GLY A 244 14.35 3.06 -7.80
N ILE A 245 13.68 4.05 -8.38
CA ILE A 245 13.73 5.45 -7.91
C ILE A 245 13.19 5.56 -6.48
N ILE A 246 12.05 4.93 -6.20
CA ILE A 246 11.43 4.94 -4.87
C ILE A 246 12.34 4.25 -3.85
N ALA A 247 12.94 3.11 -4.21
CA ALA A 247 13.86 2.37 -3.36
C ALA A 247 15.06 3.22 -2.95
N PHE A 248 15.65 3.93 -3.91
CA PHE A 248 16.76 4.85 -3.65
C PHE A 248 16.37 5.95 -2.65
N ILE A 249 15.22 6.59 -2.86
CA ILE A 249 14.72 7.66 -1.97
C ILE A 249 14.44 7.09 -0.57
N TYR A 250 13.74 5.96 -0.47
CA TYR A 250 13.33 5.40 0.82
C TYR A 250 14.49 4.86 1.64
N CYS A 251 15.41 4.13 1.01
CA CYS A 251 16.64 3.69 1.67
C CYS A 251 17.47 4.90 2.13
N GLY A 252 17.57 5.94 1.32
CA GLY A 252 18.23 7.20 1.68
C GLY A 252 17.59 7.89 2.89
N ILE A 253 16.26 7.96 2.94
CA ILE A 253 15.51 8.54 4.07
C ILE A 253 15.80 7.77 5.36
N VAL A 254 15.67 6.45 5.34
CA VAL A 254 15.87 5.64 6.55
C VAL A 254 17.32 5.64 6.99
N PHE A 255 18.25 5.62 6.06
CA PHE A 255 19.68 5.75 6.34
C PHE A 255 19.99 7.08 7.05
N VAL A 256 19.48 8.21 6.53
CA VAL A 256 19.65 9.53 7.12
C VAL A 256 19.01 9.59 8.51
N ALA A 257 17.77 9.13 8.65
CA ALA A 257 17.06 9.16 9.92
C ALA A 257 17.78 8.36 11.01
N MET A 258 18.26 7.16 10.68
CA MET A 258 18.99 6.30 11.61
C MET A 258 20.36 6.87 12.02
N ARG A 259 21.01 7.66 11.17
CA ARG A 259 22.27 8.31 11.51
C ARG A 259 22.12 9.57 12.35
N ILE A 260 21.05 10.33 12.13
CA ILE A 260 20.86 11.63 12.81
C ILE A 260 20.29 11.43 14.20
N ASP A 261 19.13 10.78 14.31
CA ASP A 261 18.46 10.58 15.60
C ASP A 261 17.57 9.31 15.59
N PRO A 262 18.17 8.12 15.71
CA PRO A 262 17.45 6.87 15.76
C PRO A 262 16.61 6.74 17.05
N VAL A 263 16.99 7.44 18.13
CA VAL A 263 16.26 7.43 19.39
C VAL A 263 14.89 8.10 19.21
N SER A 264 14.87 9.31 18.66
CA SER A 264 13.61 10.01 18.35
C SER A 264 12.76 9.25 17.34
N LEU A 265 13.39 8.59 16.35
CA LEU A 265 12.67 7.76 15.39
C LEU A 265 11.89 6.61 16.05
N VAL A 266 12.44 6.02 17.12
CA VAL A 266 11.85 4.90 17.86
C VAL A 266 10.89 5.37 18.96
N THR A 267 11.26 6.43 19.73
CA THR A 267 10.53 6.84 20.93
C THR A 267 9.45 7.87 20.68
N SER A 268 9.51 8.60 19.55
CA SER A 268 8.51 9.62 19.22
C SER A 268 7.10 9.04 19.16
N LYS A 269 6.17 9.79 19.73
CA LYS A 269 4.73 9.56 19.63
C LYS A 269 4.10 10.25 18.41
N ASP A 270 4.92 10.98 17.65
CA ASP A 270 4.46 11.65 16.43
C ASP A 270 4.02 10.62 15.37
N VAL A 271 2.91 10.87 14.72
CA VAL A 271 2.44 10.01 13.61
C VAL A 271 3.42 10.09 12.44
N VAL A 272 3.91 11.31 12.14
CA VAL A 272 4.96 11.55 11.14
C VAL A 272 6.33 11.44 11.81
N VAL A 273 6.76 10.22 12.12
CA VAL A 273 7.99 9.97 12.89
C VAL A 273 9.26 10.56 12.27
N LEU A 274 9.33 10.67 10.95
CA LEU A 274 10.47 11.29 10.26
C LEU A 274 10.69 12.75 10.64
N ALA A 275 9.63 13.48 11.01
CA ALA A 275 9.75 14.86 11.42
C ALA A 275 10.43 15.00 12.79
N ALA A 276 10.31 13.99 13.65
CA ALA A 276 10.93 14.00 14.98
C ALA A 276 12.45 13.93 14.95
N VAL A 277 13.03 13.37 13.88
CA VAL A 277 14.48 13.20 13.70
C VAL A 277 15.22 14.53 13.56
N PHE A 278 14.55 15.57 13.06
CA PHE A 278 15.19 16.85 12.81
C PHE A 278 14.94 17.87 13.94
N PRO A 279 15.99 18.46 14.54
CA PRO A 279 15.83 19.42 15.63
C PRO A 279 15.31 20.78 15.15
N ASN A 280 15.52 21.14 13.87
CA ASN A 280 15.13 22.44 13.32
C ASN A 280 13.60 22.52 13.15
N PRO A 281 12.90 23.47 13.83
CA PRO A 281 11.43 23.57 13.78
C PRO A 281 10.87 23.84 12.39
N LEU A 282 11.57 24.62 11.57
CA LEU A 282 11.15 24.91 10.20
C LEU A 282 11.18 23.66 9.34
N LEU A 283 12.27 22.87 9.41
CA LEU A 283 12.43 21.64 8.67
C LEU A 283 11.39 20.59 9.13
N LYS A 284 11.20 20.48 10.45
CA LYS A 284 10.14 19.63 11.02
C LYS A 284 8.76 20.03 10.48
N GLY A 285 8.43 21.31 10.46
CA GLY A 285 7.17 21.84 9.93
C GLY A 285 6.98 21.53 8.43
N LEU A 286 8.04 21.69 7.63
CA LEU A 286 8.00 21.38 6.19
C LEU A 286 7.80 19.88 5.93
N ILE A 287 8.43 19.00 6.70
CA ILE A 287 8.25 17.56 6.59
C ILE A 287 6.82 17.14 6.98
N VAL A 288 6.29 17.66 8.10
CA VAL A 288 4.90 17.40 8.51
C VAL A 288 3.89 17.93 7.49
N GLY A 289 4.08 19.15 7.01
CA GLY A 289 3.23 19.76 5.99
C GLY A 289 3.23 18.96 4.68
N GLY A 290 4.41 18.57 4.20
CA GLY A 290 4.57 17.74 3.01
C GLY A 290 3.95 16.34 3.20
N ALA A 291 4.10 15.74 4.38
CA ALA A 291 3.47 14.47 4.72
C ALA A 291 1.94 14.58 4.69
N LEU A 292 1.35 15.61 5.29
CA LEU A 292 -0.09 15.85 5.26
C LEU A 292 -0.63 16.03 3.84
N ILE A 293 0.04 16.85 3.03
CA ILE A 293 -0.33 17.05 1.62
C ILE A 293 -0.25 15.71 0.87
N SER A 294 0.80 14.92 1.12
CA SER A 294 0.95 13.57 0.54
C SER A 294 -0.17 12.64 0.96
N MET A 295 -0.42 12.55 2.27
CA MET A 295 -1.42 11.65 2.86
C MET A 295 -2.83 12.04 2.40
N PHE A 296 -3.15 13.34 2.39
CA PHE A 296 -4.46 13.81 1.92
C PHE A 296 -4.66 13.50 0.44
N GLY A 297 -3.68 13.81 -0.40
CA GLY A 297 -3.77 13.59 -1.84
C GLY A 297 -3.92 12.13 -2.23
N ILE A 298 -3.22 11.21 -1.54
CA ILE A 298 -3.40 9.76 -1.79
C ILE A 298 -4.78 9.29 -1.33
N ASN A 299 -5.37 9.88 -0.27
CA ASN A 299 -6.75 9.60 0.13
C ASN A 299 -7.76 10.08 -0.90
N VAL A 300 -7.54 11.25 -1.52
CA VAL A 300 -8.36 11.73 -2.64
C VAL A 300 -8.28 10.73 -3.80
N ALA A 301 -7.08 10.29 -4.18
CA ALA A 301 -6.92 9.27 -5.22
C ALA A 301 -7.61 7.94 -4.87
N ALA A 302 -7.45 7.45 -3.64
CA ALA A 302 -8.07 6.21 -3.18
C ALA A 302 -9.61 6.30 -3.17
N SER A 303 -10.17 7.43 -2.74
CA SER A 303 -11.62 7.67 -2.73
C SER A 303 -12.24 7.61 -4.12
N PHE A 304 -11.46 7.96 -5.14
CA PHE A 304 -11.88 7.89 -6.54
C PHE A 304 -11.69 6.50 -7.14
N LEU A 305 -10.51 5.88 -6.90
CA LEU A 305 -10.12 4.64 -7.58
C LEU A 305 -10.69 3.37 -6.92
N THR A 306 -10.71 3.29 -5.58
CA THR A 306 -11.09 2.06 -4.88
C THR A 306 -12.53 1.64 -5.11
N PRO A 307 -13.54 2.52 -5.04
CA PRO A 307 -14.93 2.16 -5.35
C PRO A 307 -15.13 1.68 -6.78
N ARG A 308 -14.32 2.20 -7.74
CA ARG A 308 -14.39 1.82 -9.14
C ARG A 308 -13.98 0.39 -9.43
N VAL A 309 -13.21 -0.24 -8.55
CA VAL A 309 -12.91 -1.68 -8.65
C VAL A 309 -14.21 -2.49 -8.50
N LEU A 310 -15.01 -2.18 -7.50
CA LEU A 310 -16.31 -2.84 -7.28
C LEU A 310 -17.32 -2.49 -8.38
N GLU A 311 -17.33 -1.23 -8.83
CA GLU A 311 -18.15 -0.78 -9.95
C GLU A 311 -17.84 -1.55 -11.24
N ALA A 312 -16.56 -1.73 -11.58
CA ALA A 312 -16.14 -2.50 -12.76
C ALA A 312 -16.58 -3.97 -12.65
N MET A 313 -16.42 -4.60 -11.49
CA MET A 313 -16.93 -5.95 -11.25
C MET A 313 -18.45 -6.02 -11.41
N ALA A 314 -19.19 -4.97 -11.04
CA ALA A 314 -20.64 -4.91 -11.22
C ALA A 314 -21.04 -4.71 -12.70
N ALA A 315 -20.28 -3.93 -13.44
CA ALA A 315 -20.46 -3.75 -14.89
C ALA A 315 -20.24 -5.06 -15.65
N ASP A 316 -19.21 -5.84 -15.26
CA ASP A 316 -18.94 -7.18 -15.80
C ASP A 316 -19.95 -8.25 -15.30
N GLY A 317 -20.91 -7.86 -14.46
CA GLY A 317 -21.95 -8.75 -13.92
C GLY A 317 -21.47 -9.75 -12.86
N LEU A 318 -20.29 -9.53 -12.29
CA LEU A 318 -19.66 -10.36 -11.27
C LEU A 318 -20.27 -10.18 -9.89
N VAL A 319 -20.75 -8.96 -9.61
CA VAL A 319 -21.43 -8.56 -8.37
C VAL A 319 -22.76 -7.88 -8.69
N PRO A 320 -23.64 -7.60 -7.70
CA PRO A 320 -24.92 -6.96 -7.95
C PRO A 320 -24.79 -5.62 -8.70
N LYS A 321 -25.63 -5.43 -9.73
CA LYS A 321 -25.63 -4.25 -10.60
C LYS A 321 -25.83 -2.93 -9.86
N ILE A 322 -26.31 -2.95 -8.61
CA ILE A 322 -26.49 -1.74 -7.79
C ILE A 322 -25.16 -0.99 -7.60
N PHE A 323 -24.04 -1.71 -7.52
CA PHE A 323 -22.70 -1.12 -7.35
C PHE A 323 -22.19 -0.41 -8.62
N ALA A 324 -22.81 -0.64 -9.78
CA ALA A 324 -22.51 0.09 -11.01
C ALA A 324 -23.37 1.38 -11.18
N LYS A 325 -24.35 1.61 -10.29
CA LYS A 325 -25.18 2.81 -10.36
C LYS A 325 -24.37 4.06 -9.99
N ARG A 326 -24.34 5.04 -10.89
CA ARG A 326 -23.70 6.35 -10.67
C ARG A 326 -24.72 7.41 -10.36
N THR A 327 -24.30 8.42 -9.60
CA THR A 327 -25.01 9.69 -9.45
C THR A 327 -24.87 10.53 -10.73
N GLU A 328 -25.61 11.64 -10.83
CA GLU A 328 -25.47 12.60 -11.94
C GLU A 328 -24.04 13.14 -12.08
N SER A 329 -23.32 13.28 -10.95
CA SER A 329 -21.89 13.64 -10.92
C SER A 329 -20.94 12.51 -11.29
N GLY A 330 -21.44 11.33 -11.68
CA GLY A 330 -20.61 10.18 -12.10
C GLY A 330 -19.98 9.39 -10.95
N VAL A 331 -20.41 9.58 -9.70
CA VAL A 331 -19.90 8.86 -8.51
C VAL A 331 -20.67 7.55 -8.33
N PRO A 332 -19.99 6.38 -8.23
CA PRO A 332 -20.63 5.10 -7.94
C PRO A 332 -20.96 4.99 -6.44
N ILE A 333 -22.05 5.65 -6.01
CA ILE A 333 -22.34 5.92 -4.60
C ILE A 333 -22.43 4.66 -3.74
N TYR A 334 -23.06 3.58 -4.20
CA TYR A 334 -23.18 2.35 -3.42
C TYR A 334 -21.85 1.64 -3.26
N ALA A 335 -21.01 1.62 -4.32
CA ALA A 335 -19.67 1.10 -4.25
C ALA A 335 -18.78 1.95 -3.32
N PHE A 336 -18.93 3.28 -3.37
CA PHE A 336 -18.25 4.21 -2.47
C PHE A 336 -18.61 3.94 -1.01
N LEU A 337 -19.90 3.86 -0.67
CA LEU A 337 -20.37 3.61 0.70
C LEU A 337 -19.86 2.27 1.26
N LEU A 338 -19.90 1.19 0.46
CA LEU A 338 -19.36 -0.11 0.90
C LEU A 338 -17.86 -0.03 1.11
N THR A 339 -17.13 0.65 0.23
CA THR A 339 -15.69 0.84 0.37
C THR A 339 -15.35 1.62 1.64
N VAL A 340 -16.08 2.71 1.91
CA VAL A 340 -15.94 3.51 3.14
C VAL A 340 -16.22 2.67 4.38
N ALA A 341 -17.28 1.87 4.36
CA ALA A 341 -17.60 0.99 5.48
C ALA A 341 -16.44 0.02 5.79
N LEU A 342 -15.87 -0.63 4.78
CA LEU A 342 -14.71 -1.51 4.95
C LEU A 342 -13.47 -0.73 5.41
N ALA A 343 -13.23 0.45 4.86
CA ALA A 343 -12.09 1.29 5.21
C ALA A 343 -12.15 1.81 6.66
N ILE A 344 -13.33 1.88 7.28
CA ILE A 344 -13.51 2.26 8.69
C ILE A 344 -13.48 1.01 9.58
N ILE A 345 -14.29 0.00 9.26
CA ILE A 345 -14.51 -1.17 10.12
C ILE A 345 -13.22 -1.94 10.35
N ILE A 346 -12.39 -2.12 9.30
CA ILE A 346 -11.19 -2.93 9.44
C ILE A 346 -10.14 -2.24 10.33
N PRO A 347 -9.73 -0.98 10.11
CA PRO A 347 -8.82 -0.30 11.06
C PRO A 347 -9.39 -0.20 12.47
N MET A 348 -10.71 0.01 12.62
CA MET A 348 -11.38 0.05 13.92
C MET A 348 -11.29 -1.30 14.63
N ALA A 349 -11.42 -2.43 13.92
CA ALA A 349 -11.24 -3.77 14.47
C ALA A 349 -9.81 -4.00 15.02
N PHE A 350 -8.81 -3.28 14.51
CA PHE A 350 -7.45 -3.21 15.01
C PHE A 350 -7.22 -2.03 15.96
N GLN A 351 -8.28 -1.41 16.50
CA GLN A 351 -8.22 -0.26 17.40
C GLN A 351 -7.40 0.92 16.85
N TYR A 352 -7.36 1.06 15.53
CA TYR A 352 -6.53 2.05 14.82
C TYR A 352 -5.03 1.98 15.20
N ASP A 353 -4.54 0.81 15.63
CA ASP A 353 -3.10 0.61 15.80
C ASP A 353 -2.39 0.68 14.45
N MET A 354 -1.59 1.74 14.26
CA MET A 354 -0.95 2.02 12.97
C MET A 354 -0.04 0.88 12.52
N ARG A 355 0.69 0.25 13.45
CA ARG A 355 1.57 -0.88 13.13
C ARG A 355 0.76 -2.08 12.64
N GLY A 356 -0.27 -2.47 13.38
CA GLY A 356 -1.12 -3.61 13.06
C GLY A 356 -1.81 -3.43 11.71
N ILE A 357 -2.42 -2.25 11.46
CA ILE A 357 -3.13 -2.01 10.20
C ILE A 357 -2.20 -1.87 8.98
N MET A 358 -0.98 -1.35 9.14
CA MET A 358 0.03 -1.34 8.07
C MET A 358 0.46 -2.75 7.68
N ILE A 359 0.72 -3.61 8.65
CA ILE A 359 1.10 -5.00 8.43
C ILE A 359 -0.04 -5.75 7.73
N ILE A 360 -1.28 -5.63 8.23
CA ILE A 360 -2.42 -6.31 7.60
C ILE A 360 -2.70 -5.78 6.19
N SER A 361 -2.48 -4.48 5.93
CA SER A 361 -2.57 -3.91 4.59
C SER A 361 -1.54 -4.52 3.64
N SER A 362 -0.32 -4.79 4.09
CA SER A 362 0.70 -5.46 3.29
C SER A 362 0.31 -6.92 3.00
N ILE A 363 -0.02 -7.68 4.05
CA ILE A 363 -0.33 -9.11 3.96
C ILE A 363 -1.60 -9.35 3.12
N SER A 364 -2.58 -8.46 3.22
CA SER A 364 -3.83 -8.57 2.46
C SER A 364 -3.63 -8.62 0.95
N ARG A 365 -2.50 -8.14 0.45
CA ARG A 365 -2.13 -8.19 -0.96
C ARG A 365 -1.44 -9.49 -1.37
N PHE A 366 -1.02 -10.32 -0.42
CA PHE A 366 -0.21 -11.50 -0.72
C PHE A 366 -0.95 -12.55 -1.55
N VAL A 367 -2.29 -12.58 -1.53
CA VAL A 367 -3.08 -13.42 -2.44
C VAL A 367 -2.68 -13.18 -3.90
N GLN A 368 -2.63 -11.93 -4.33
CA GLN A 368 -2.21 -11.59 -5.69
C GLN A 368 -0.70 -11.80 -5.90
N PHE A 369 0.14 -11.64 -4.85
CA PHE A 369 1.58 -11.85 -4.93
C PHE A 369 1.97 -13.34 -4.97
N VAL A 370 1.06 -14.25 -4.65
CA VAL A 370 1.20 -15.69 -4.90
C VAL A 370 0.69 -16.05 -6.30
N LEU A 371 -0.49 -15.56 -6.67
CA LEU A 371 -1.17 -16.04 -7.88
C LEU A 371 -0.66 -15.37 -9.17
N VAL A 372 -0.20 -14.11 -9.14
CA VAL A 372 0.33 -13.45 -10.33
C VAL A 372 1.65 -14.06 -10.81
N PRO A 373 2.65 -14.37 -9.96
CA PRO A 373 3.84 -15.11 -10.38
C PRO A 373 3.52 -16.47 -11.02
N LEU A 374 2.57 -17.22 -10.45
CA LEU A 374 2.10 -18.49 -11.02
C LEU A 374 1.43 -18.27 -12.38
N ALA A 375 0.66 -17.19 -12.54
CA ALA A 375 0.05 -16.84 -13.83
C ALA A 375 1.11 -16.54 -14.90
N VAL A 376 2.17 -15.79 -14.57
CA VAL A 376 3.27 -15.48 -15.51
C VAL A 376 3.95 -16.76 -15.98
N ILE A 377 4.26 -17.70 -15.05
CA ILE A 377 4.84 -19.00 -15.40
C ILE A 377 3.89 -19.79 -16.31
N THR A 378 2.58 -19.80 -15.99
CA THR A 378 1.55 -20.45 -16.81
C THR A 378 1.51 -19.88 -18.24
N PHE A 379 1.60 -18.57 -18.38
CA PHE A 379 1.64 -17.89 -19.68
C PHE A 379 2.90 -18.24 -20.48
N TYR A 380 4.07 -18.26 -19.81
CA TYR A 380 5.32 -18.60 -20.48
C TYR A 380 5.26 -19.97 -21.16
N TYR A 381 4.69 -20.98 -20.47
CA TYR A 381 4.53 -22.34 -20.99
C TYR A 381 3.28 -22.54 -21.85
N GLY A 382 2.46 -21.50 -22.08
CA GLY A 382 1.26 -21.57 -22.92
C GLY A 382 0.12 -22.42 -22.35
N LYS A 383 0.05 -22.59 -21.02
CA LYS A 383 -0.96 -23.39 -20.31
C LYS A 383 -2.14 -22.52 -19.78
N ASN A 384 -2.36 -21.36 -20.38
CA ASN A 384 -3.43 -20.42 -20.02
C ASN A 384 -4.81 -20.93 -20.44
N ARG A 385 -5.85 -20.56 -19.69
CA ARG A 385 -7.26 -20.90 -19.96
C ARG A 385 -8.02 -19.82 -20.73
N GLY A 386 -7.58 -18.56 -20.61
CA GLY A 386 -8.20 -17.42 -21.27
C GLY A 386 -7.32 -16.85 -22.39
N GLN A 387 -7.81 -15.76 -22.99
CA GLN A 387 -7.10 -15.10 -24.07
C GLN A 387 -5.87 -14.36 -23.57
N VAL A 388 -4.76 -14.51 -24.26
CA VAL A 388 -3.51 -13.76 -24.12
C VAL A 388 -3.19 -13.05 -25.43
N ILE A 389 -2.30 -12.06 -25.37
CA ILE A 389 -1.83 -11.34 -26.57
C ILE A 389 -1.21 -12.33 -27.55
N ALA A 390 -1.53 -12.18 -28.84
CA ALA A 390 -0.87 -12.95 -29.88
C ALA A 390 0.64 -12.62 -29.93
N ASN A 391 1.49 -13.64 -29.92
CA ASN A 391 2.95 -13.52 -29.94
C ASN A 391 3.55 -12.59 -28.84
N PRO A 392 3.32 -12.86 -27.56
CA PRO A 392 3.88 -12.06 -26.48
C PRO A 392 5.41 -12.17 -26.50
N LYS A 393 6.10 -11.07 -26.16
CA LYS A 393 7.55 -11.08 -25.99
C LYS A 393 7.95 -11.84 -24.73
N LYS A 394 8.18 -13.14 -24.86
CA LYS A 394 8.65 -14.01 -23.78
C LYS A 394 10.09 -13.69 -23.40
N ASN A 395 10.37 -13.74 -22.10
CA ASN A 395 11.71 -13.64 -21.57
C ASN A 395 11.87 -14.66 -20.43
N PHE A 396 12.63 -15.72 -20.68
CA PHE A 396 12.78 -16.83 -19.71
C PHE A 396 13.17 -16.33 -18.31
N VAL A 397 14.20 -15.47 -18.22
CA VAL A 397 14.75 -15.02 -16.93
C VAL A 397 13.72 -14.21 -16.13
N LEU A 398 13.00 -13.31 -16.80
CA LEU A 398 12.01 -12.46 -16.14
C LEU A 398 10.70 -13.21 -15.84
N ASP A 399 10.32 -14.16 -16.70
CA ASP A 399 9.01 -14.81 -16.60
C ASP A 399 9.04 -16.06 -15.71
N VAL A 400 10.16 -16.77 -15.61
CA VAL A 400 10.23 -18.03 -14.85
C VAL A 400 11.07 -17.87 -13.58
N PRO A 401 12.41 -17.72 -13.61
CA PRO A 401 13.21 -17.65 -12.39
C PRO A 401 12.83 -16.49 -11.48
N LEU A 402 12.57 -15.29 -12.03
CA LEU A 402 12.23 -14.13 -11.22
C LEU A 402 10.81 -14.23 -10.63
N SER A 403 9.87 -14.82 -11.38
CA SER A 403 8.53 -15.11 -10.84
C SER A 403 8.58 -16.19 -9.76
N LEU A 404 9.44 -17.22 -9.90
CA LEU A 404 9.67 -18.20 -8.85
C LEU A 404 10.33 -17.58 -7.61
N LEU A 405 11.28 -16.65 -7.80
CA LEU A 405 11.90 -15.92 -6.71
C LEU A 405 10.87 -15.07 -5.95
N SER A 406 10.04 -14.29 -6.65
CA SER A 406 8.98 -13.48 -6.02
C SER A 406 7.96 -14.36 -5.29
N LEU A 407 7.59 -15.50 -5.86
CA LEU A 407 6.71 -16.47 -5.21
C LEU A 407 7.37 -17.06 -3.96
N GLY A 408 8.62 -17.51 -4.07
CA GLY A 408 9.37 -18.09 -2.95
C GLY A 408 9.55 -17.11 -1.80
N LEU A 409 9.90 -15.85 -2.09
CA LEU A 409 9.96 -14.78 -1.08
C LEU A 409 8.60 -14.53 -0.44
N THR A 410 7.52 -14.46 -1.23
CA THR A 410 6.16 -14.27 -0.71
C THR A 410 5.76 -15.42 0.23
N VAL A 411 5.99 -16.67 -0.18
CA VAL A 411 5.69 -17.86 0.63
C VAL A 411 6.55 -17.89 1.90
N PHE A 412 7.84 -17.55 1.79
CA PHE A 412 8.75 -17.47 2.94
C PHE A 412 8.24 -16.43 3.97
N LEU A 413 7.87 -15.23 3.53
CA LEU A 413 7.33 -14.20 4.41
C LEU A 413 6.04 -14.67 5.09
N LEU A 414 5.12 -15.30 4.37
CA LEU A 414 3.87 -15.83 4.93
C LEU A 414 4.12 -16.96 5.93
N ALA A 415 5.04 -17.89 5.64
CA ALA A 415 5.34 -19.05 6.48
C ALA A 415 6.04 -18.70 7.78
N LYS A 416 6.90 -17.65 7.77
CA LYS A 416 7.66 -17.20 8.96
C LYS A 416 6.99 -16.06 9.72
N PHE A 417 5.87 -15.55 9.23
CA PHE A 417 5.13 -14.48 9.89
C PHE A 417 4.43 -14.99 11.17
N LYS A 418 4.46 -14.18 12.23
CA LYS A 418 3.78 -14.50 13.49
C LYS A 418 2.30 -14.11 13.46
N TRP A 419 1.47 -14.94 12.84
CA TRP A 419 0.03 -14.71 12.70
C TRP A 419 -0.68 -14.46 14.04
N ALA A 420 -0.38 -15.27 15.04
CA ALA A 420 -1.00 -15.15 16.36
C ALA A 420 -0.74 -13.76 16.97
N ALA A 421 0.49 -13.26 16.89
CA ALA A 421 0.83 -11.93 17.41
C ALA A 421 0.11 -10.79 16.65
N GLN A 422 -0.14 -10.95 15.35
CA GLN A 422 -0.85 -9.96 14.53
C GLN A 422 -2.34 -9.85 14.90
N PHE A 423 -2.94 -10.97 15.34
CA PHE A 423 -4.35 -11.06 15.71
C PHE A 423 -4.56 -11.16 17.23
N SER A 424 -3.67 -10.53 18.00
CA SER A 424 -3.74 -10.46 19.46
C SER A 424 -3.78 -9.00 19.93
N LEU A 425 -4.40 -8.80 21.10
CA LEU A 425 -4.41 -7.54 21.83
C LEU A 425 -3.83 -7.75 23.23
N GLN A 426 -3.25 -6.69 23.79
CA GLN A 426 -2.86 -6.65 25.20
C GLN A 426 -4.01 -6.03 25.99
N VAL A 427 -4.62 -6.83 26.89
CA VAL A 427 -5.68 -6.39 27.79
C VAL A 427 -5.25 -6.77 29.21
N ASP A 428 -5.09 -5.78 30.07
CA ASP A 428 -4.66 -5.96 31.48
C ASP A 428 -3.39 -6.82 31.62
N GLY A 429 -2.40 -6.58 30.75
CA GLY A 429 -1.13 -7.31 30.73
C GLY A 429 -1.21 -8.74 30.19
N LYS A 430 -2.37 -9.19 29.73
CA LYS A 430 -2.57 -10.52 29.10
C LYS A 430 -2.73 -10.39 27.60
N THR A 431 -2.12 -11.32 26.86
CA THR A 431 -2.31 -11.44 25.41
C THR A 431 -3.59 -12.22 25.13
N VAL A 432 -4.59 -11.57 24.52
CA VAL A 432 -5.86 -12.18 24.13
C VAL A 432 -6.07 -12.09 22.61
N PRO A 433 -6.82 -13.03 22.00
CA PRO A 433 -7.13 -12.95 20.57
C PRO A 433 -7.98 -11.70 20.24
N ASN A 434 -7.64 -11.00 19.15
CA ASN A 434 -8.46 -9.94 18.59
C ASN A 434 -9.55 -10.53 17.70
N TYR A 435 -10.65 -10.98 18.29
CA TYR A 435 -11.76 -11.59 17.55
C TYR A 435 -12.36 -10.68 16.49
N TYR A 436 -12.42 -9.35 16.72
CA TYR A 436 -12.94 -8.40 15.74
C TYR A 436 -12.10 -8.38 14.47
N ALA A 437 -10.76 -8.35 14.63
CA ALA A 437 -9.85 -8.39 13.50
C ALA A 437 -9.91 -9.74 12.75
N ILE A 438 -9.99 -10.86 13.48
CA ILE A 438 -10.12 -12.20 12.90
C ILE A 438 -11.42 -12.29 12.07
N VAL A 439 -12.55 -11.87 12.64
CA VAL A 439 -13.86 -11.89 11.95
C VAL A 439 -13.86 -10.97 10.73
N ALA A 440 -13.30 -9.75 10.85
CA ALA A 440 -13.23 -8.82 9.73
C ALA A 440 -12.45 -9.40 8.55
N MET A 441 -11.30 -10.05 8.83
CA MET A 441 -10.50 -10.70 7.78
C MET A 441 -11.16 -11.95 7.22
N PHE A 442 -11.82 -12.75 8.06
CA PHE A 442 -12.60 -13.92 7.60
C PHE A 442 -13.73 -13.48 6.65
N ILE A 443 -14.47 -12.44 6.99
CA ILE A 443 -15.51 -11.87 6.12
C ILE A 443 -14.89 -11.40 4.79
N GLY A 444 -13.79 -10.64 4.83
CA GLY A 444 -13.17 -10.07 3.63
C GLY A 444 -12.58 -11.11 2.67
N TYR A 445 -12.00 -12.19 3.20
CA TYR A 445 -11.22 -13.16 2.40
C TYR A 445 -11.93 -14.49 2.16
N ILE A 446 -12.99 -14.78 2.87
CA ILE A 446 -13.76 -16.02 2.72
C ILE A 446 -15.21 -15.72 2.40
N VAL A 447 -15.92 -14.98 3.27
CA VAL A 447 -17.38 -14.79 3.12
C VAL A 447 -17.73 -13.96 1.89
N LEU A 448 -17.06 -12.81 1.68
CA LEU A 448 -17.31 -11.95 0.51
C LEU A 448 -16.99 -12.66 -0.80
N PRO A 449 -15.81 -13.30 -1.01
CA PRO A 449 -15.54 -14.06 -2.22
C PRO A 449 -16.52 -15.21 -2.45
N ALA A 450 -16.87 -15.96 -1.40
CA ALA A 450 -17.85 -17.03 -1.49
C ALA A 450 -19.24 -16.50 -1.88
N GLY A 451 -19.68 -15.39 -1.28
CA GLY A 451 -20.95 -14.73 -1.61
C GLY A 451 -20.99 -14.26 -3.07
N VAL A 452 -19.91 -13.67 -3.56
CA VAL A 452 -19.80 -13.26 -4.97
C VAL A 452 -19.82 -14.47 -5.91
N TYR A 453 -19.12 -15.56 -5.56
CA TYR A 453 -19.14 -16.79 -6.32
C TYR A 453 -20.55 -17.41 -6.39
N LEU A 454 -21.26 -17.51 -5.27
CA LEU A 454 -22.64 -18.03 -5.19
C LEU A 454 -23.63 -17.14 -5.97
N TYR A 455 -23.52 -15.82 -5.85
CA TYR A 455 -24.32 -14.89 -6.63
C TYR A 455 -24.19 -15.14 -8.14
N ARG A 456 -22.93 -15.31 -8.60
CA ARG A 456 -22.67 -15.56 -10.00
C ARG A 456 -23.14 -16.94 -10.48
N SER A 457 -22.95 -18.00 -9.68
CA SER A 457 -23.39 -19.34 -10.05
C SER A 457 -24.91 -19.41 -10.23
N ARG A 458 -25.68 -18.73 -9.35
CA ARG A 458 -27.15 -18.62 -9.48
C ARG A 458 -27.59 -17.86 -10.72
N LYS A 459 -26.77 -16.93 -11.22
CA LYS A 459 -27.12 -16.13 -12.41
C LYS A 459 -26.79 -16.86 -13.72
N LYS A 460 -25.94 -17.89 -13.66
CA LYS A 460 -25.59 -18.73 -14.82
C LYS A 460 -26.51 -19.97 -14.96
N ALA A 461 -27.15 -20.37 -13.85
CA ALA A 461 -28.21 -21.40 -13.83
C ALA A 461 -29.54 -20.76 -14.20
#